data_7b977c0a647b48165df1e096d3c91489
#
_entry.id   7b977c0a647b48165df1e096d3c91489
#
_cell.length_a   1.000
_cell.length_b   1.000
_cell.length_c   1.000
_cell.angle_alpha   90.00
_cell.angle_beta   90.00
_cell.angle_gamma   90.00
#
_symmetry.space_group_name_H-M   'P 1'
#
loop_
_entity.id
_entity.type
_entity.pdbx_description
1 polymer ?
#
loop_
_entity_poly.entity_id
_entity_poly.type
_entity_poly.pdbx_seq_one_letter_code
_entity_poly.pdbx_strand_id
1 'polypeptide(L)'
;MDIVLIGAGNMGGAMLSGLQKYSVTVVERDDSRASVLKEKFSNIDIVNKIPDISEKVVILAIKPQSLSSLVINGRAKALVSILAGVNIDRLKVAVDAEYYIRAMPNVAAMNLKSVTSLTGDIEFKDSALEILSTIGKAIWLNSEKELDIATGLAASSPAWLALVAEALADGAVNLGLPRYKAYEYLGSLFEGVGSILEQKHPAMFKDMVTSPGGTTIAGVYALEDRGVRAAFISAMEECYKRAKEI
;
A
#
# COMPACT_ATOMS: atom_id res chain seq x y z
N MET A 1 -4.98 19.96 -11.51
CA MET A 1 -3.70 19.23 -11.57
C MET A 1 -3.90 18.08 -12.51
N ASP A 2 -3.04 17.97 -13.51
CA ASP A 2 -3.09 16.90 -14.51
C ASP A 2 -2.14 15.78 -14.12
N ILE A 3 -2.67 14.56 -14.08
CA ILE A 3 -1.92 13.37 -13.66
C ILE A 3 -1.76 12.42 -14.85
N VAL A 4 -0.56 11.94 -15.07
CA VAL A 4 -0.27 10.82 -15.99
C VAL A 4 0.06 9.58 -15.15
N LEU A 5 -0.84 8.62 -15.15
CA LEU A 5 -0.61 7.32 -14.50
C LEU A 5 0.01 6.35 -15.51
N ILE A 6 1.26 5.99 -15.33
CA ILE A 6 1.97 5.04 -16.20
C ILE A 6 1.90 3.64 -15.59
N GLY A 7 1.09 2.79 -16.21
CA GLY A 7 0.79 1.43 -15.76
C GLY A 7 -0.47 1.35 -14.90
N ALA A 8 -1.46 0.60 -15.37
CA ALA A 8 -2.72 0.38 -14.67
C ALA A 8 -2.92 -1.11 -14.30
N GLY A 9 -1.83 -1.76 -13.85
CA GLY A 9 -1.90 -3.08 -13.24
C GLY A 9 -2.68 -3.07 -11.92
N ASN A 10 -2.49 -4.09 -11.08
CA ASN A 10 -3.25 -4.23 -9.83
C ASN A 10 -3.22 -2.96 -8.97
N MET A 11 -2.04 -2.39 -8.71
CA MET A 11 -1.92 -1.21 -7.85
C MET A 11 -2.33 0.08 -8.56
N GLY A 12 -1.82 0.33 -9.79
CA GLY A 12 -2.18 1.52 -10.56
C GLY A 12 -3.69 1.59 -10.82
N GLY A 13 -4.31 0.45 -11.18
CA GLY A 13 -5.75 0.37 -11.36
C GLY A 13 -6.55 0.60 -10.07
N ALA A 14 -6.05 0.12 -8.91
CA ALA A 14 -6.67 0.38 -7.61
C ALA A 14 -6.65 1.87 -7.24
N MET A 15 -5.56 2.58 -7.57
CA MET A 15 -5.43 4.01 -7.29
C MET A 15 -6.44 4.86 -8.06
N LEU A 16 -6.88 4.44 -9.25
CA LEU A 16 -7.81 5.22 -10.08
C LEU A 16 -9.11 5.57 -9.36
N SER A 17 -9.60 4.71 -8.48
CA SER A 17 -10.82 4.98 -7.70
C SER A 17 -10.70 6.23 -6.82
N GLY A 18 -9.51 6.52 -6.29
CA GLY A 18 -9.24 7.72 -5.49
C GLY A 18 -8.89 8.94 -6.32
N LEU A 19 -8.34 8.74 -7.53
CA LEU A 19 -7.85 9.84 -8.37
C LEU A 19 -8.95 10.54 -9.18
N GLN A 20 -10.23 10.20 -8.99
CA GLN A 20 -11.36 10.69 -9.79
C GLN A 20 -11.58 12.21 -9.73
N LYS A 21 -11.03 12.90 -8.74
CA LYS A 21 -11.11 14.36 -8.63
C LYS A 21 -10.08 15.09 -9.52
N TYR A 22 -9.14 14.37 -10.12
CA TYR A 22 -8.11 14.91 -11.00
C TYR A 22 -8.39 14.60 -12.47
N SER A 23 -7.79 15.38 -13.38
CA SER A 23 -7.68 15.03 -14.80
C SER A 23 -6.60 13.95 -14.93
N VAL A 24 -7.00 12.72 -15.28
CA VAL A 24 -6.08 11.57 -15.30
C VAL A 24 -5.97 11.00 -16.71
N THR A 25 -4.74 11.00 -17.25
CA THR A 25 -4.37 10.21 -18.42
C THR A 25 -3.70 8.91 -17.97
N VAL A 26 -4.28 7.79 -18.33
CA VAL A 26 -3.77 6.45 -18.00
C VAL A 26 -3.01 5.88 -19.17
N VAL A 27 -1.76 5.49 -18.96
CA VAL A 27 -0.97 4.78 -19.97
C VAL A 27 -1.07 3.28 -19.70
N GLU A 28 -1.84 2.57 -20.52
CA GLU A 28 -2.01 1.12 -20.47
C GLU A 28 -1.83 0.50 -21.84
N ARG A 29 -0.99 -0.54 -21.95
CA ARG A 29 -0.66 -1.21 -23.21
C ARG A 29 -1.52 -2.44 -23.48
N ASP A 30 -2.12 -3.00 -22.46
CA ASP A 30 -3.00 -4.17 -22.57
C ASP A 30 -4.42 -3.68 -22.92
N ASP A 31 -4.86 -3.99 -24.14
CA ASP A 31 -6.14 -3.54 -24.66
C ASP A 31 -7.33 -4.10 -23.87
N SER A 32 -7.22 -5.32 -23.34
CA SER A 32 -8.28 -5.94 -22.54
C SER A 32 -8.44 -5.20 -21.20
N ARG A 33 -7.33 -4.85 -20.56
CA ARG A 33 -7.35 -4.05 -19.33
C ARG A 33 -7.81 -2.62 -19.59
N ALA A 34 -7.36 -2.00 -20.67
CA ALA A 34 -7.81 -0.67 -21.08
C ALA A 34 -9.33 -0.62 -21.27
N SER A 35 -9.92 -1.65 -21.88
CA SER A 35 -11.38 -1.75 -22.06
C SER A 35 -12.12 -1.85 -20.73
N VAL A 36 -11.67 -2.69 -19.80
CA VAL A 36 -12.25 -2.83 -18.45
C VAL A 36 -12.17 -1.50 -17.69
N LEU A 37 -11.06 -0.77 -17.80
CA LEU A 37 -10.90 0.53 -17.14
C LEU A 37 -11.83 1.59 -17.73
N LYS A 38 -12.02 1.62 -19.05
CA LYS A 38 -12.98 2.53 -19.72
C LYS A 38 -14.42 2.29 -19.29
N GLU A 39 -14.82 1.04 -19.11
CA GLU A 39 -16.14 0.70 -18.59
C GLU A 39 -16.34 1.15 -17.14
N LYS A 40 -15.29 1.03 -16.33
CA LYS A 40 -15.33 1.35 -14.90
C LYS A 40 -15.22 2.84 -14.59
N PHE A 41 -14.47 3.60 -15.40
CA PHE A 41 -14.16 5.01 -15.16
C PHE A 41 -14.44 5.85 -16.41
N SER A 42 -15.47 6.68 -16.33
CA SER A 42 -15.90 7.52 -17.47
C SER A 42 -15.10 8.81 -17.66
N ASN A 43 -14.33 9.22 -16.67
CA ASN A 43 -13.63 10.51 -16.61
C ASN A 43 -12.10 10.39 -16.70
N ILE A 44 -11.59 9.30 -17.30
CA ILE A 44 -10.15 9.10 -17.55
C ILE A 44 -9.90 8.99 -19.06
N ASP A 45 -8.76 9.52 -19.49
CA ASP A 45 -8.23 9.28 -20.82
C ASP A 45 -7.29 8.07 -20.78
N ILE A 46 -7.49 7.11 -21.68
CA ILE A 46 -6.61 5.93 -21.76
C ILE A 46 -5.87 5.95 -23.09
N VAL A 47 -4.54 5.90 -23.00
CA VAL A 47 -3.63 5.89 -24.14
C VAL A 47 -2.67 4.69 -24.05
N ASN A 48 -2.15 4.23 -25.19
CA ASN A 48 -1.20 3.13 -25.26
C ASN A 48 0.27 3.57 -25.32
N LYS A 49 0.51 4.88 -25.46
CA LYS A 49 1.84 5.50 -25.46
C LYS A 49 1.91 6.59 -24.43
N ILE A 50 3.08 6.79 -23.84
CA ILE A 50 3.30 7.86 -22.88
C ILE A 50 3.19 9.20 -23.62
N PRO A 51 2.28 10.10 -23.21
CA PRO A 51 2.18 11.44 -23.79
C PRO A 51 3.35 12.32 -23.31
N ASP A 52 3.42 13.54 -23.83
CA ASP A 52 4.28 14.57 -23.25
C ASP A 52 3.87 14.82 -21.79
N ILE A 53 4.87 14.71 -20.87
CA ILE A 53 4.66 14.83 -19.42
C ILE A 53 4.98 16.22 -18.87
N SER A 54 5.31 17.18 -19.72
CA SER A 54 5.69 18.54 -19.29
C SER A 54 4.65 19.13 -18.36
N GLU A 55 5.12 19.65 -17.21
CA GLU A 55 4.33 20.28 -16.14
C GLU A 55 3.24 19.38 -15.49
N LYS A 56 3.21 18.10 -15.80
CA LYS A 56 2.25 17.14 -15.21
C LYS A 56 2.83 16.41 -14.01
N VAL A 57 1.97 15.90 -13.15
CA VAL A 57 2.36 14.93 -12.13
C VAL A 57 2.32 13.54 -12.74
N VAL A 58 3.44 12.83 -12.70
CA VAL A 58 3.55 11.47 -13.21
C VAL A 58 3.50 10.49 -12.05
N ILE A 59 2.53 9.57 -12.06
CA ILE A 59 2.50 8.43 -11.14
C ILE A 59 3.04 7.22 -11.89
N LEU A 60 4.16 6.68 -11.40
CA LEU A 60 4.82 5.53 -12.01
C LEU A 60 4.44 4.25 -11.29
N ALA A 61 3.60 3.42 -11.93
CA ALA A 61 3.01 2.21 -11.38
C ALA A 61 3.28 0.95 -12.25
N ILE A 62 4.45 0.90 -12.86
CA ILE A 62 4.93 -0.24 -13.66
C ILE A 62 5.72 -1.24 -12.81
N LYS A 63 6.16 -2.34 -13.40
CA LYS A 63 7.13 -3.23 -12.75
C LYS A 63 8.52 -2.56 -12.72
N PRO A 64 9.31 -2.70 -11.63
CA PRO A 64 10.65 -2.11 -11.52
C PRO A 64 11.57 -2.42 -12.70
N GLN A 65 11.49 -3.64 -13.24
CA GLN A 65 12.28 -4.10 -14.38
C GLN A 65 12.00 -3.33 -15.69
N SER A 66 10.82 -2.71 -15.79
CA SER A 66 10.44 -1.94 -16.99
C SER A 66 10.92 -0.48 -16.94
N LEU A 67 11.53 -0.03 -15.85
CA LEU A 67 11.96 1.35 -15.68
C LEU A 67 12.99 1.76 -16.75
N SER A 68 13.99 0.91 -17.00
CA SER A 68 15.07 1.19 -17.95
C SER A 68 14.62 1.22 -19.43
N SER A 69 13.43 0.70 -19.72
CA SER A 69 12.85 0.69 -21.07
C SER A 69 11.85 1.83 -21.33
N LEU A 70 11.66 2.72 -20.36
CA LEU A 70 10.77 3.86 -20.55
C LEU A 70 11.38 4.88 -21.52
N VAL A 71 10.56 5.31 -22.46
CA VAL A 71 10.87 6.47 -23.32
C VAL A 71 9.84 7.54 -22.98
N ILE A 72 10.30 8.62 -22.38
CA ILE A 72 9.46 9.70 -21.86
C ILE A 72 9.96 11.01 -22.44
N ASN A 73 9.05 11.84 -22.92
CA ASN A 73 9.33 13.18 -23.44
C ASN A 73 8.75 14.23 -22.48
N GLY A 74 9.49 15.32 -22.29
CA GLY A 74 9.12 16.42 -21.42
C GLY A 74 9.68 16.28 -20.01
N ARG A 75 9.56 17.36 -19.22
CA ARG A 75 9.95 17.42 -17.82
C ARG A 75 8.70 17.45 -16.95
N ALA A 76 8.52 16.44 -16.11
CA ALA A 76 7.39 16.39 -15.20
C ALA A 76 7.49 17.47 -14.11
N LYS A 77 6.35 17.97 -13.64
CA LYS A 77 6.31 18.78 -12.41
C LYS A 77 6.73 17.94 -11.20
N ALA A 78 6.24 16.71 -11.12
CA ALA A 78 6.68 15.76 -10.11
C ALA A 78 6.57 14.31 -10.61
N LEU A 79 7.50 13.48 -10.20
CA LEU A 79 7.44 12.02 -10.36
C LEU A 79 7.10 11.38 -9.02
N VAL A 80 5.96 10.73 -8.94
CA VAL A 80 5.54 9.92 -7.80
C VAL A 80 5.70 8.45 -8.17
N SER A 81 6.70 7.78 -7.64
CA SER A 81 6.99 6.38 -7.94
C SER A 81 6.45 5.46 -6.84
N ILE A 82 5.69 4.43 -7.24
CA ILE A 82 5.27 3.35 -6.34
C ILE A 82 6.04 2.04 -6.57
N LEU A 83 7.20 2.13 -7.21
CA LEU A 83 8.04 0.98 -7.55
C LEU A 83 8.82 0.50 -6.33
N ALA A 84 8.64 -0.76 -5.96
CA ALA A 84 9.43 -1.39 -4.91
C ALA A 84 10.91 -1.49 -5.31
N GLY A 85 11.84 -1.22 -4.37
CA GLY A 85 13.28 -1.37 -4.58
C GLY A 85 13.91 -0.33 -5.52
N VAL A 86 13.19 0.70 -5.96
CA VAL A 86 13.72 1.77 -6.83
C VAL A 86 13.89 3.04 -6.01
N ASN A 87 15.13 3.46 -5.78
CA ASN A 87 15.47 4.67 -5.05
C ASN A 87 15.35 5.94 -5.94
N ILE A 88 15.39 7.11 -5.29
CA ILE A 88 15.26 8.41 -5.96
C ILE A 88 16.36 8.63 -7.00
N ASP A 89 17.59 8.19 -6.74
CA ASP A 89 18.69 8.38 -7.70
C ASP A 89 18.45 7.61 -9.00
N ARG A 90 17.93 6.39 -8.92
CA ARG A 90 17.51 5.62 -10.12
C ARG A 90 16.34 6.28 -10.85
N LEU A 91 15.43 6.91 -10.12
CA LEU A 91 14.30 7.64 -10.73
C LEU A 91 14.77 8.88 -11.49
N LYS A 92 15.73 9.63 -10.92
CA LYS A 92 16.35 10.81 -11.57
C LYS A 92 17.06 10.47 -12.88
N VAL A 93 17.65 9.27 -12.98
CA VAL A 93 18.27 8.80 -14.22
C VAL A 93 17.23 8.43 -15.29
N ALA A 94 16.06 7.93 -14.86
CA ALA A 94 15.07 7.39 -15.77
C ALA A 94 14.05 8.41 -16.30
N VAL A 95 13.71 9.43 -15.50
CA VAL A 95 12.65 10.41 -15.82
C VAL A 95 13.09 11.79 -15.37
N ASP A 96 13.05 12.77 -16.26
CA ASP A 96 13.29 14.17 -15.90
C ASP A 96 12.05 14.76 -15.20
N ALA A 97 12.23 15.23 -13.97
CA ALA A 97 11.18 15.87 -13.17
C ALA A 97 11.76 16.99 -12.30
N GLU A 98 10.90 17.91 -11.87
CA GLU A 98 11.29 18.94 -10.91
C GLU A 98 11.38 18.39 -9.49
N TYR A 99 10.42 17.50 -9.11
CA TYR A 99 10.37 16.86 -7.80
C TYR A 99 10.24 15.35 -7.91
N TYR A 100 10.83 14.62 -6.97
CA TYR A 100 10.82 13.17 -6.92
C TYR A 100 10.26 12.67 -5.58
N ILE A 101 9.21 11.86 -5.65
CA ILE A 101 8.56 11.24 -4.51
C ILE A 101 8.58 9.72 -4.69
N ARG A 102 9.06 9.02 -3.68
CA ARG A 102 8.80 7.58 -3.52
C ARG A 102 7.59 7.38 -2.63
N ALA A 103 6.70 6.52 -3.04
CA ALA A 103 5.52 6.14 -2.28
C ALA A 103 5.34 4.63 -2.30
N MET A 104 4.81 4.09 -1.23
CA MET A 104 4.51 2.68 -1.10
C MET A 104 3.08 2.50 -0.57
N PRO A 105 2.08 2.47 -1.46
CA PRO A 105 0.73 2.10 -1.09
C PRO A 105 0.62 0.59 -0.82
N ASN A 106 -0.49 0.18 -0.22
CA ASN A 106 -0.82 -1.23 -0.05
C ASN A 106 -2.12 -1.62 -0.77
N VAL A 107 -2.41 -2.92 -0.80
CA VAL A 107 -3.56 -3.50 -1.52
C VAL A 107 -4.92 -2.95 -1.08
N ALA A 108 -5.05 -2.38 0.13
CA ALA A 108 -6.28 -1.77 0.61
C ALA A 108 -6.65 -0.48 -0.15
N ALA A 109 -5.79 0.02 -1.06
CA ALA A 109 -6.13 1.06 -2.03
C ALA A 109 -7.38 0.71 -2.87
N MET A 110 -7.64 -0.58 -3.11
CA MET A 110 -8.86 -1.04 -3.79
C MET A 110 -10.15 -0.58 -3.09
N ASN A 111 -10.09 -0.39 -1.79
CA ASN A 111 -11.21 0.04 -0.93
C ASN A 111 -10.99 1.45 -0.36
N LEU A 112 -10.07 2.24 -0.91
CA LEU A 112 -9.69 3.58 -0.41
C LEU A 112 -9.24 3.58 1.05
N LYS A 113 -8.69 2.47 1.52
CA LYS A 113 -8.16 2.25 2.89
C LYS A 113 -6.65 1.92 2.89
N SER A 114 -5.92 2.34 1.86
CA SER A 114 -4.47 2.17 1.84
C SER A 114 -3.80 2.88 3.01
N VAL A 115 -2.76 2.28 3.55
CA VAL A 115 -1.74 3.02 4.28
C VAL A 115 -0.57 3.20 3.34
N THR A 116 -0.37 4.45 2.89
CA THR A 116 0.66 4.80 1.91
C THR A 116 1.78 5.56 2.60
N SER A 117 2.94 4.94 2.69
CA SER A 117 4.18 5.61 3.15
C SER A 117 4.80 6.36 2.00
N LEU A 118 5.31 7.59 2.22
CA LEU A 118 5.98 8.36 1.16
C LEU A 118 7.12 9.22 1.71
N THR A 119 8.10 9.49 0.84
CA THR A 119 9.26 10.35 1.11
C THR A 119 9.77 10.95 -0.20
N GLY A 120 10.59 11.99 -0.14
CA GLY A 120 11.19 12.63 -1.31
C GLY A 120 11.43 14.12 -1.11
N ASP A 121 11.30 14.89 -2.19
CA ASP A 121 11.51 16.34 -2.18
C ASP A 121 10.42 17.02 -1.34
N ILE A 122 10.85 17.74 -0.32
CA ILE A 122 9.98 18.32 0.71
C ILE A 122 9.05 19.41 0.14
N GLU A 123 9.49 20.07 -0.91
CA GLU A 123 8.74 21.13 -1.60
C GLU A 123 7.45 20.60 -2.25
N PHE A 124 7.40 19.31 -2.58
CA PHE A 124 6.21 18.67 -3.15
C PHE A 124 5.42 17.84 -2.13
N LYS A 125 5.81 17.83 -0.87
CA LYS A 125 5.21 17.01 0.20
C LYS A 125 3.70 17.16 0.29
N ASP A 126 3.21 18.39 0.42
CA ASP A 126 1.77 18.64 0.66
C ASP A 126 0.91 18.17 -0.51
N SER A 127 1.37 18.43 -1.74
CA SER A 127 0.71 17.93 -2.96
C SER A 127 0.74 16.40 -3.03
N ALA A 128 1.86 15.77 -2.70
CA ALA A 128 1.97 14.31 -2.69
C ALA A 128 1.05 13.68 -1.63
N LEU A 129 1.00 14.26 -0.42
CA LEU A 129 0.06 13.84 0.63
C LEU A 129 -1.39 13.99 0.18
N GLU A 130 -1.75 15.12 -0.45
CA GLU A 130 -3.10 15.34 -0.96
C GLU A 130 -3.50 14.29 -2.01
N ILE A 131 -2.62 14.02 -2.99
CA ILE A 131 -2.87 13.02 -4.04
C ILE A 131 -3.04 11.64 -3.43
N LEU A 132 -2.10 11.21 -2.58
CA LEU A 132 -2.07 9.85 -2.05
C LEU A 132 -3.08 9.60 -0.93
N SER A 133 -3.56 10.66 -0.26
CA SER A 133 -4.67 10.56 0.70
C SER A 133 -6.01 10.23 0.05
N THR A 134 -6.13 10.36 -1.26
CA THR A 134 -7.36 9.95 -1.98
C THR A 134 -7.59 8.44 -2.01
N ILE A 135 -6.55 7.66 -1.75
CA ILE A 135 -6.61 6.19 -1.72
C ILE A 135 -6.53 5.61 -0.30
N GLY A 136 -6.54 6.47 0.73
CA GLY A 136 -6.46 6.08 2.14
C GLY A 136 -5.63 7.04 2.98
N LYS A 137 -4.91 6.56 3.98
CA LYS A 137 -4.04 7.35 4.85
C LYS A 137 -2.64 7.48 4.24
N ALA A 138 -2.17 8.69 4.01
CA ALA A 138 -0.81 8.97 3.54
C ALA A 138 0.08 9.43 4.71
N ILE A 139 1.29 8.87 4.82
CA ILE A 139 2.22 9.13 5.93
C ILE A 139 3.58 9.54 5.35
N TRP A 140 4.00 10.78 5.62
CA TRP A 140 5.32 11.26 5.23
C TRP A 140 6.40 10.71 6.14
N LEU A 141 7.48 10.25 5.55
CA LEU A 141 8.69 9.75 6.21
C LEU A 141 9.89 10.63 5.85
N ASN A 142 10.90 10.65 6.73
CA ASN A 142 12.02 11.56 6.59
C ASN A 142 13.18 11.00 5.73
N SER A 143 13.10 9.73 5.34
CA SER A 143 14.14 9.08 4.55
C SER A 143 13.63 7.88 3.77
N GLU A 144 14.35 7.52 2.70
CA GLU A 144 14.12 6.29 1.94
C GLU A 144 14.32 5.04 2.82
N LYS A 145 15.24 5.10 3.80
CA LYS A 145 15.43 4.01 4.77
C LYS A 145 14.17 3.77 5.60
N GLU A 146 13.52 4.84 6.07
CA GLU A 146 12.24 4.72 6.78
C GLU A 146 11.15 4.14 5.88
N LEU A 147 11.12 4.54 4.60
CA LEU A 147 10.18 3.99 3.60
C LEU A 147 10.38 2.49 3.40
N ASP A 148 11.63 2.04 3.30
CA ASP A 148 11.94 0.61 3.13
C ASP A 148 11.52 -0.21 4.37
N ILE A 149 11.69 0.32 5.57
CA ILE A 149 11.18 -0.30 6.81
C ILE A 149 9.64 -0.32 6.81
N ALA A 150 9.00 0.81 6.50
CA ALA A 150 7.55 0.95 6.48
C ALA A 150 6.90 0.05 5.40
N THR A 151 7.63 -0.32 4.35
CA THR A 151 7.18 -1.29 3.34
C THR A 151 6.82 -2.64 3.98
N GLY A 152 7.63 -3.14 4.92
CA GLY A 152 7.31 -4.33 5.70
C GLY A 152 6.03 -4.15 6.53
N LEU A 153 5.95 -3.02 7.23
CA LEU A 153 4.84 -2.74 8.16
C LEU A 153 3.50 -2.49 7.45
N ALA A 154 3.48 -1.80 6.33
CA ALA A 154 2.23 -1.36 5.68
C ALA A 154 1.92 -2.11 4.38
N ALA A 155 2.92 -2.42 3.56
CA ALA A 155 2.68 -3.04 2.26
C ALA A 155 2.75 -4.58 2.30
N SER A 156 3.60 -5.17 3.15
CA SER A 156 3.76 -6.63 3.25
C SER A 156 2.87 -7.25 4.34
N SER A 157 2.67 -6.57 5.46
CA SER A 157 1.91 -7.11 6.60
C SER A 157 0.44 -7.44 6.34
N PRO A 158 -0.28 -6.88 5.33
CA PRO A 158 -1.60 -7.37 4.99
C PRO A 158 -1.67 -8.88 4.75
N ALA A 159 -0.63 -9.47 4.13
CA ALA A 159 -0.56 -10.92 3.92
C ALA A 159 -0.37 -11.68 5.26
N TRP A 160 0.39 -11.12 6.20
CA TRP A 160 0.58 -11.72 7.53
C TRP A 160 -0.69 -11.65 8.37
N LEU A 161 -1.44 -10.55 8.26
CA LEU A 161 -2.76 -10.42 8.91
C LEU A 161 -3.78 -11.39 8.29
N ALA A 162 -3.71 -11.65 6.98
CA ALA A 162 -4.52 -12.68 6.35
C ALA A 162 -4.18 -14.09 6.88
N LEU A 163 -2.89 -14.40 7.12
CA LEU A 163 -2.46 -15.64 7.78
C LEU A 163 -3.01 -15.74 9.20
N VAL A 164 -3.00 -14.64 9.97
CA VAL A 164 -3.63 -14.61 11.31
C VAL A 164 -5.13 -14.88 11.21
N ALA A 165 -5.82 -14.28 10.25
CA ALA A 165 -7.25 -14.49 10.02
C ALA A 165 -7.55 -15.96 9.71
N GLU A 166 -6.78 -16.57 8.82
CA GLU A 166 -6.90 -17.99 8.46
C GLU A 166 -6.68 -18.90 9.68
N ALA A 167 -5.62 -18.64 10.45
CA ALA A 167 -5.31 -19.43 11.65
C ALA A 167 -6.42 -19.34 12.72
N LEU A 168 -7.01 -18.15 12.92
CA LEU A 168 -8.15 -17.99 13.83
C LEU A 168 -9.39 -18.75 13.34
N ALA A 169 -9.67 -18.71 12.03
CA ALA A 169 -10.76 -19.49 11.44
C ALA A 169 -10.54 -21.01 11.61
N ASP A 170 -9.33 -21.49 11.35
CA ASP A 170 -8.98 -22.90 11.50
C ASP A 170 -9.11 -23.38 12.94
N GLY A 171 -8.66 -22.57 13.90
CA GLY A 171 -8.85 -22.85 15.32
C GLY A 171 -10.32 -22.95 15.71
N ALA A 172 -11.15 -22.04 15.24
CA ALA A 172 -12.60 -22.06 15.47
C ALA A 172 -13.28 -23.28 14.84
N VAL A 173 -12.85 -23.65 13.63
CA VAL A 173 -13.37 -24.85 12.93
C VAL A 173 -12.97 -26.14 13.66
N ASN A 174 -11.75 -26.23 14.16
CA ASN A 174 -11.27 -27.36 14.97
C ASN A 174 -12.11 -27.54 16.25
N LEU A 175 -12.69 -26.46 16.77
CA LEU A 175 -13.59 -26.47 17.93
C LEU A 175 -15.08 -26.64 17.56
N GLY A 176 -15.40 -26.82 16.27
CA GLY A 176 -16.76 -27.15 15.81
C GLY A 176 -17.56 -25.99 15.22
N LEU A 177 -16.99 -24.79 15.08
CA LEU A 177 -17.67 -23.68 14.39
C LEU A 177 -17.62 -23.92 12.86
N PRO A 178 -18.75 -23.82 12.12
CA PRO A 178 -18.72 -23.92 10.65
C PRO A 178 -17.79 -22.87 10.05
N ARG A 179 -16.99 -23.25 9.02
CA ARG A 179 -15.97 -22.37 8.42
C ARG A 179 -16.54 -21.06 7.88
N TYR A 180 -17.69 -21.10 7.20
CA TYR A 180 -18.32 -19.90 6.68
C TYR A 180 -18.69 -18.91 7.80
N LYS A 181 -19.11 -19.42 8.96
CA LYS A 181 -19.35 -18.59 10.15
C LYS A 181 -18.06 -17.97 10.70
N ALA A 182 -16.98 -18.74 10.78
CA ALA A 182 -15.70 -18.20 11.23
C ALA A 182 -15.26 -16.99 10.37
N TYR A 183 -15.39 -17.07 9.04
CA TYR A 183 -15.05 -15.97 8.15
C TYR A 183 -15.97 -14.75 8.27
N GLU A 184 -17.25 -14.90 8.60
CA GLU A 184 -18.15 -13.78 8.85
C GLU A 184 -17.67 -12.86 9.99
N TYR A 185 -17.00 -13.40 11.00
CA TYR A 185 -16.48 -12.60 12.13
C TYR A 185 -15.23 -11.79 11.77
N LEU A 186 -14.34 -12.32 10.93
CA LEU A 186 -12.96 -11.82 10.82
C LEU A 186 -12.88 -10.41 10.26
N GLY A 187 -13.62 -10.10 9.18
CA GLY A 187 -13.59 -8.76 8.59
C GLY A 187 -13.99 -7.68 9.60
N SER A 188 -15.12 -7.86 10.28
CA SER A 188 -15.60 -6.93 11.29
C SER A 188 -14.70 -6.87 12.51
N LEU A 189 -14.10 -7.99 12.92
CA LEU A 189 -13.13 -8.03 14.02
C LEU A 189 -11.90 -7.18 13.71
N PHE A 190 -11.29 -7.35 12.54
CA PHE A 190 -10.12 -6.56 12.13
C PHE A 190 -10.44 -5.08 11.99
N GLU A 191 -11.60 -4.72 11.42
CA GLU A 191 -12.04 -3.33 11.32
C GLU A 191 -12.24 -2.70 12.69
N GLY A 192 -12.91 -3.39 13.62
CA GLY A 192 -13.13 -2.92 14.99
C GLY A 192 -11.82 -2.75 15.76
N VAL A 193 -10.91 -3.72 15.67
CA VAL A 193 -9.58 -3.62 16.29
C VAL A 193 -8.80 -2.46 15.70
N GLY A 194 -8.79 -2.29 14.37
CA GLY A 194 -8.10 -1.20 13.69
C GLY A 194 -8.57 0.18 14.18
N SER A 195 -9.88 0.38 14.31
CA SER A 195 -10.45 1.65 14.81
C SER A 195 -10.04 1.99 16.25
N ILE A 196 -9.87 0.97 17.09
CA ILE A 196 -9.39 1.16 18.47
C ILE A 196 -7.91 1.51 18.49
N LEU A 197 -7.10 0.85 17.66
CA LEU A 197 -5.65 1.06 17.59
C LEU A 197 -5.27 2.46 17.04
N GLU A 198 -6.17 3.14 16.34
CA GLU A 198 -5.97 4.55 15.97
C GLU A 198 -5.99 5.50 17.19
N GLN A 199 -6.63 5.09 18.30
CA GLN A 199 -6.86 5.91 19.48
C GLN A 199 -6.11 5.41 20.72
N LYS A 200 -5.75 4.13 20.76
CA LYS A 200 -5.17 3.48 21.95
C LYS A 200 -3.85 2.81 21.65
N HIS A 201 -2.94 2.89 22.60
CA HIS A 201 -1.70 2.12 22.55
C HIS A 201 -2.00 0.61 22.57
N PRO A 202 -1.39 -0.21 21.68
CA PRO A 202 -1.70 -1.64 21.56
C PRO A 202 -1.62 -2.43 22.89
N ALA A 203 -0.62 -2.17 23.73
CA ALA A 203 -0.48 -2.85 25.02
C ALA A 203 -1.64 -2.51 25.96
N MET A 204 -2.04 -1.22 26.02
CA MET A 204 -3.18 -0.80 26.85
C MET A 204 -4.50 -1.41 26.37
N PHE A 205 -4.67 -1.50 25.03
CA PHE A 205 -5.85 -2.18 24.49
C PHE A 205 -5.86 -3.65 24.84
N LYS A 206 -4.74 -4.36 24.66
CA LYS A 206 -4.60 -5.78 25.07
C LYS A 206 -4.98 -5.96 26.54
N ASP A 207 -4.44 -5.14 27.43
CA ASP A 207 -4.71 -5.25 28.87
C ASP A 207 -6.18 -4.96 29.22
N MET A 208 -6.81 -4.00 28.53
CA MET A 208 -8.21 -3.65 28.72
C MET A 208 -9.17 -4.82 28.43
N VAL A 209 -8.85 -5.68 27.47
CA VAL A 209 -9.69 -6.85 27.10
C VAL A 209 -9.25 -8.14 27.78
N THR A 210 -8.28 -8.07 28.71
CA THR A 210 -7.66 -9.22 29.35
C THR A 210 -8.02 -9.24 30.85
N SER A 211 -9.13 -9.88 31.20
CA SER A 211 -9.55 -10.02 32.60
C SER A 211 -8.80 -11.16 33.31
N PRO A 212 -8.59 -11.04 34.65
CA PRO A 212 -7.97 -12.09 35.46
C PRO A 212 -8.72 -13.45 35.34
N GLY A 213 -7.98 -14.51 34.95
CA GLY A 213 -8.54 -15.85 34.80
C GLY A 213 -9.49 -16.03 33.60
N GLY A 214 -9.64 -15.00 32.73
CA GLY A 214 -10.53 -15.03 31.60
C GLY A 214 -10.00 -15.80 30.38
N THR A 215 -10.88 -15.98 29.39
CA THR A 215 -10.53 -16.68 28.13
C THR A 215 -9.46 -15.93 27.32
N THR A 216 -9.48 -14.59 27.37
CA THR A 216 -8.51 -13.76 26.65
C THR A 216 -7.09 -13.97 27.17
N ILE A 217 -6.89 -13.96 28.50
CA ILE A 217 -5.52 -14.17 29.06
C ILE A 217 -5.01 -15.58 28.77
N ALA A 218 -5.86 -16.59 28.78
CA ALA A 218 -5.47 -17.97 28.44
C ALA A 218 -4.98 -18.04 26.96
N GLY A 219 -5.68 -17.37 26.03
CA GLY A 219 -5.25 -17.26 24.64
C GLY A 219 -3.94 -16.49 24.47
N VAL A 220 -3.80 -15.34 25.15
CA VAL A 220 -2.56 -14.53 25.13
C VAL A 220 -1.38 -15.35 25.65
N TYR A 221 -1.54 -16.07 26.76
CA TYR A 221 -0.50 -16.95 27.32
C TYR A 221 -0.05 -17.99 26.28
N ALA A 222 -1.00 -18.67 25.63
CA ALA A 222 -0.69 -19.68 24.62
C ALA A 222 0.08 -19.10 23.41
N LEU A 223 -0.25 -17.89 22.98
CA LEU A 223 0.45 -17.20 21.88
C LEU A 223 1.87 -16.77 22.26
N GLU A 224 2.04 -16.24 23.48
CA GLU A 224 3.38 -15.85 23.98
C GLU A 224 4.29 -17.09 24.18
N ASP A 225 3.76 -18.18 24.71
CA ASP A 225 4.47 -19.46 24.86
C ASP A 225 4.96 -20.04 23.52
N ARG A 226 4.21 -19.83 22.45
CA ARG A 226 4.57 -20.21 21.06
C ARG A 226 5.45 -19.20 20.34
N GLY A 227 5.85 -18.10 21.00
CA GLY A 227 6.78 -17.12 20.45
C GLY A 227 6.19 -16.28 19.30
N VAL A 228 4.87 -16.05 19.26
CA VAL A 228 4.22 -15.31 18.18
C VAL A 228 4.81 -13.91 17.99
N ARG A 229 5.19 -13.25 19.09
CA ARG A 229 5.83 -11.92 19.05
C ARG A 229 7.18 -11.95 18.31
N ALA A 230 8.03 -12.93 18.65
CA ALA A 230 9.32 -13.11 17.99
C ALA A 230 9.15 -13.43 16.49
N ALA A 231 8.14 -14.21 16.14
CA ALA A 231 7.85 -14.52 14.73
C ALA A 231 7.51 -13.26 13.92
N PHE A 232 6.67 -12.36 14.44
CA PHE A 232 6.35 -11.10 13.74
C PHE A 232 7.55 -10.16 13.67
N ILE A 233 8.39 -10.06 14.71
CA ILE A 233 9.62 -9.27 14.68
C ILE A 233 10.56 -9.82 13.59
N SER A 234 10.77 -11.13 13.55
CA SER A 234 11.60 -11.77 12.52
C SER A 234 11.05 -11.57 11.11
N ALA A 235 9.73 -11.63 10.92
CA ALA A 235 9.11 -11.35 9.61
C ALA A 235 9.40 -9.92 9.13
N MET A 236 9.38 -8.93 10.04
CA MET A 236 9.76 -7.55 9.71
C MET A 236 11.24 -7.44 9.30
N GLU A 237 12.14 -8.11 10.02
CA GLU A 237 13.57 -8.11 9.72
C GLU A 237 13.87 -8.74 8.35
N GLU A 238 13.28 -9.88 8.03
CA GLU A 238 13.46 -10.55 6.74
C GLU A 238 12.87 -9.75 5.60
N CYS A 239 11.70 -9.11 5.81
CA CYS A 239 11.10 -8.23 4.82
C CYS A 239 12.01 -7.03 4.49
N TYR A 240 12.60 -6.40 5.51
CA TYR A 240 13.53 -5.28 5.33
C TYR A 240 14.83 -5.71 4.63
N LYS A 241 15.40 -6.86 4.98
CA LYS A 241 16.56 -7.42 4.27
C LYS A 241 16.25 -7.59 2.79
N ARG A 242 15.11 -8.20 2.48
CA ARG A 242 14.69 -8.43 1.09
C ARG A 242 14.46 -7.14 0.31
N ALA A 243 13.90 -6.12 0.94
CA ALA A 243 13.68 -4.82 0.30
C ALA A 243 14.97 -4.15 -0.17
N LYS A 244 16.11 -4.44 0.47
CA LYS A 244 17.44 -3.94 0.08
C LYS A 244 18.09 -4.71 -1.07
N GLU A 245 17.63 -5.91 -1.36
CA GLU A 245 18.19 -6.77 -2.42
C GLU A 245 17.52 -6.58 -3.79
N ILE A 246 16.38 -5.89 -3.83
CA ILE A 246 15.60 -5.58 -5.04
C ILE A 246 16.06 -4.25 -5.65
#